data_80507f87c7f8607b1e43c59920c9384e
#
_entry.id   80507f87c7f8607b1e43c59920c9384e
#
_cell.length_a   1.000
_cell.length_b   1.000
_cell.length_c   1.000
_cell.angle_alpha   90.00
_cell.angle_beta   90.00
_cell.angle_gamma   90.00
#
_symmetry.space_group_name_H-M   'P 1'
#
loop_
_entity.id
_entity.type
_entity.pdbx_description
1 polymer ?
#
loop_
_entity_poly.entity_id
_entity_poly.type
_entity_poly.pdbx_seq_one_letter_code
_entity_poly.pdbx_strand_id
1 'polypeptide(L)'
;YILGPGDQISLDILGTDIEKNNYGILNDGSVSIPLAGDIYLTGKTISQAKKEIIEILKQQILAPEISIVLIKPRPISVFVLGEVNNPGLYNLSSDKDLSSESELNKINIGVQGLPTLISAIKSAGGITQDTNLKEVELVRLLPGNNKGLSLQKAKS
;
A
#
# COMPACT_ATOMS: atom_id res chain seq x y z
N TYR A 1 1.37 -6.09 -5.50
CA TYR A 1 1.72 -5.28 -4.32
C TYR A 1 2.68 -6.05 -3.43
N ILE A 2 3.67 -5.36 -2.91
CA ILE A 2 4.67 -5.91 -1.98
C ILE A 2 4.44 -5.27 -0.61
N LEU A 3 4.19 -6.12 0.38
CA LEU A 3 3.95 -5.71 1.75
C LEU A 3 5.16 -5.02 2.38
N GLY A 4 4.91 -4.12 3.30
CA GLY A 4 5.95 -3.41 4.04
C GLY A 4 5.43 -2.70 5.29
N PRO A 5 6.34 -2.11 6.09
CA PRO A 5 5.99 -1.43 7.32
C PRO A 5 4.91 -0.35 7.11
N GLY A 6 3.91 -0.33 7.99
CA GLY A 6 2.77 0.59 7.91
C GLY A 6 1.57 0.08 7.12
N ASP A 7 1.69 -1.02 6.38
CA ASP A 7 0.54 -1.68 5.76
C ASP A 7 -0.35 -2.32 6.82
N GLN A 8 -1.66 -2.33 6.60
CA GLN A 8 -2.62 -3.06 7.44
C GLN A 8 -3.28 -4.17 6.63
N ILE A 9 -3.27 -5.36 7.18
CA ILE A 9 -3.89 -6.54 6.61
C ILE A 9 -5.02 -7.05 7.52
N SER A 10 -6.07 -7.59 6.93
CA SER A 10 -7.05 -8.40 7.64
C SER A 10 -6.72 -9.86 7.46
N LEU A 11 -6.70 -10.59 8.54
CA LEU A 11 -6.50 -12.03 8.57
C LEU A 11 -7.70 -12.70 9.22
N ASP A 12 -8.17 -13.75 8.58
CA ASP A 12 -9.22 -14.64 9.07
C ASP A 12 -8.70 -16.08 9.00
N ILE A 13 -8.75 -16.80 10.12
CA ILE A 13 -8.32 -18.20 10.22
C ILE A 13 -9.60 -19.05 10.29
N LEU A 14 -9.98 -19.60 9.16
CA LEU A 14 -11.23 -20.34 8.99
C LEU A 14 -11.23 -21.63 9.81
N GLY A 15 -12.39 -21.92 10.43
CA GLY A 15 -12.55 -23.15 11.23
C GLY A 15 -11.94 -23.09 12.63
N THR A 16 -11.59 -21.90 13.11
CA THR A 16 -11.13 -21.64 14.47
C THR A 16 -12.05 -20.65 15.17
N ASP A 17 -11.99 -20.61 16.52
CA ASP A 17 -12.69 -19.59 17.32
C ASP A 17 -11.97 -18.24 17.33
N ILE A 18 -10.93 -18.08 16.51
CA ILE A 18 -10.18 -16.84 16.38
C ILE A 18 -10.94 -15.94 15.41
N GLU A 19 -11.46 -14.84 15.96
CA GLU A 19 -12.17 -13.85 15.15
C GLU A 19 -11.24 -13.20 14.12
N LYS A 20 -11.83 -12.89 12.95
CA LYS A 20 -11.19 -12.05 11.94
C LYS A 20 -10.68 -10.75 12.55
N ASN A 21 -9.41 -10.46 12.40
CA ASN A 21 -8.79 -9.26 12.97
C ASN A 21 -7.89 -8.55 11.97
N ASN A 22 -7.60 -7.29 12.29
CA ASN A 22 -6.74 -6.42 11.52
C ASN A 22 -5.36 -6.32 12.17
N TYR A 23 -4.32 -6.52 11.38
CA TYR A 23 -2.93 -6.52 11.83
C TYR A 23 -2.14 -5.49 11.06
N GLY A 24 -1.37 -4.66 11.78
CA GLY A 24 -0.42 -3.73 11.18
C GLY A 24 0.95 -4.36 11.03
N ILE A 25 1.60 -4.15 9.89
CA ILE A 25 3.01 -4.51 9.73
C ILE A 25 3.85 -3.47 10.45
N LEU A 26 4.63 -3.93 11.43
CA LEU A 26 5.48 -3.10 12.28
C LEU A 26 6.68 -2.53 11.52
N ASN A 27 7.37 -1.57 12.12
CA ASN A 27 8.52 -0.91 11.49
C ASN A 27 9.70 -1.86 11.21
N ASP A 28 9.82 -2.93 11.98
CA ASP A 28 10.80 -4.00 11.75
C ASP A 28 10.40 -4.95 10.62
N GLY A 29 9.18 -4.82 10.09
CA GLY A 29 8.65 -5.64 9.02
C GLY A 29 7.90 -6.88 9.47
N SER A 30 7.73 -7.07 10.78
CA SER A 30 6.99 -8.19 11.36
C SER A 30 5.52 -7.88 11.58
N VAL A 31 4.73 -8.93 11.78
CA VAL A 31 3.35 -8.89 12.25
C VAL A 31 3.16 -9.99 13.28
N SER A 32 2.50 -9.67 14.41
CA SER A 32 2.19 -10.65 15.45
C SER A 32 0.80 -11.25 15.19
N ILE A 33 0.76 -12.55 14.93
CA ILE A 33 -0.48 -13.28 14.59
C ILE A 33 -0.73 -14.35 15.65
N PRO A 34 -1.97 -14.49 16.17
CA PRO A 34 -2.32 -15.55 17.09
C PRO A 34 -1.95 -16.93 16.52
N LEU A 35 -1.45 -17.82 17.35
CA LEU A 35 -0.97 -19.17 17.04
C LEU A 35 0.28 -19.21 16.12
N ALA A 36 0.55 -18.19 15.35
CA ALA A 36 1.69 -18.14 14.44
C ALA A 36 2.88 -17.34 14.99
N GLY A 37 2.64 -16.48 16.01
CA GLY A 37 3.66 -15.62 16.59
C GLY A 37 4.06 -14.47 15.69
N ASP A 38 5.30 -14.02 15.79
CA ASP A 38 5.84 -12.92 15.00
C ASP A 38 6.37 -13.43 13.66
N ILE A 39 5.81 -12.93 12.56
CA ILE A 39 6.14 -13.34 11.20
C ILE A 39 6.63 -12.12 10.41
N TYR A 40 7.75 -12.27 9.72
CA TYR A 40 8.31 -11.22 8.87
C TYR A 40 7.63 -11.21 7.50
N LEU A 41 6.83 -10.17 7.21
CA LEU A 41 6.04 -10.06 5.97
C LEU A 41 6.58 -9.03 4.98
N THR A 42 7.50 -8.15 5.39
CA THR A 42 8.07 -7.14 4.50
C THR A 42 8.77 -7.76 3.29
N GLY A 43 8.55 -7.18 2.12
CA GLY A 43 9.12 -7.66 0.86
C GLY A 43 8.38 -8.82 0.21
N LYS A 44 7.31 -9.34 0.84
CA LYS A 44 6.50 -10.44 0.32
C LYS A 44 5.23 -9.93 -0.34
N THR A 45 4.74 -10.68 -1.31
CA THR A 45 3.38 -10.49 -1.84
C THR A 45 2.35 -11.10 -0.89
N ILE A 46 1.08 -10.71 -1.00
CA ILE A 46 -0.02 -11.30 -0.20
C ILE A 46 -0.06 -12.83 -0.36
N SER A 47 0.17 -13.33 -1.58
CA SER A 47 0.19 -14.77 -1.84
C SER A 47 1.36 -15.50 -1.17
N GLN A 48 2.54 -14.86 -1.09
CA GLN A 48 3.69 -15.41 -0.39
C GLN A 48 3.48 -15.38 1.12
N ALA A 49 2.95 -14.26 1.66
CA ALA A 49 2.58 -14.12 3.06
C ALA A 49 1.56 -15.19 3.48
N LYS A 50 0.51 -15.41 2.65
CA LYS A 50 -0.48 -16.46 2.88
C LYS A 50 0.16 -17.84 3.01
N LYS A 51 1.03 -18.22 2.09
CA LYS A 51 1.70 -19.52 2.11
C LYS A 51 2.53 -19.72 3.37
N GLU A 52 3.29 -18.71 3.76
CA GLU A 52 4.15 -18.77 4.93
C GLU A 52 3.36 -18.88 6.23
N ILE A 53 2.29 -18.10 6.38
CA ILE A 53 1.41 -18.18 7.54
C ILE A 53 0.77 -19.58 7.64
N ILE A 54 0.32 -20.14 6.51
CA ILE A 54 -0.24 -21.50 6.47
C ILE A 54 0.80 -22.53 6.93
N GLU A 55 2.04 -22.44 6.45
CA GLU A 55 3.10 -23.40 6.85
C GLU A 55 3.40 -23.36 8.36
N ILE A 56 3.36 -22.17 8.96
CA ILE A 56 3.55 -22.04 10.42
C ILE A 56 2.32 -22.60 11.16
N LEU A 57 1.12 -22.27 10.72
CA LEU A 57 -0.12 -22.73 11.37
C LEU A 57 -0.35 -24.24 11.27
N LYS A 58 0.20 -24.92 10.26
CA LYS A 58 0.14 -26.41 10.14
C LYS A 58 0.75 -27.13 11.33
N GLN A 59 1.61 -26.49 12.10
CA GLN A 59 2.19 -27.08 13.30
C GLN A 59 1.17 -27.17 14.47
N GLN A 60 0.11 -26.37 14.41
CA GLN A 60 -0.89 -26.26 15.49
C GLN A 60 -2.32 -26.59 15.04
N ILE A 61 -2.61 -26.44 13.76
CA ILE A 61 -3.94 -26.64 13.19
C ILE A 61 -3.85 -27.66 12.06
N LEU A 62 -4.73 -28.64 12.09
CA LEU A 62 -4.86 -29.59 10.98
C LEU A 62 -5.56 -28.92 9.78
N ALA A 63 -4.84 -28.84 8.64
CA ALA A 63 -5.33 -28.23 7.40
C ALA A 63 -5.85 -26.78 7.58
N PRO A 64 -4.99 -25.81 7.99
CA PRO A 64 -5.43 -24.45 8.22
C PRO A 64 -5.81 -23.78 6.90
N GLU A 65 -6.97 -23.16 6.87
CA GLU A 65 -7.42 -22.28 5.80
C GLU A 65 -7.41 -20.84 6.29
N ILE A 66 -6.79 -19.93 5.51
CA ILE A 66 -6.78 -18.52 5.87
C ILE A 66 -7.23 -17.65 4.73
N SER A 67 -7.89 -16.55 5.09
CA SER A 67 -8.15 -15.42 4.20
C SER A 67 -7.29 -14.24 4.64
N ILE A 68 -6.52 -13.68 3.71
CA ILE A 68 -5.69 -12.49 3.98
C ILE A 68 -5.98 -11.42 2.92
N VAL A 69 -6.28 -10.21 3.38
CA VAL A 69 -6.62 -9.08 2.53
C VAL A 69 -5.86 -7.84 2.99
N LEU A 70 -5.29 -7.09 2.05
CA LEU A 70 -4.75 -5.76 2.33
C LEU A 70 -5.92 -4.78 2.53
N ILE A 71 -6.05 -4.22 3.74
CA ILE A 71 -7.11 -3.27 4.06
C ILE A 71 -6.64 -1.85 3.78
N LYS A 72 -5.46 -1.54 4.28
CA LYS A 72 -4.91 -0.20 4.20
C LYS A 72 -3.44 -0.28 3.79
N PRO A 73 -3.12 0.12 2.55
CA PRO A 73 -1.73 0.27 2.15
C PRO A 73 -1.09 1.44 2.91
N ARG A 74 0.20 1.32 3.19
CA ARG A 74 0.99 2.40 3.79
C ARG A 74 0.94 3.67 2.94
N PRO A 75 0.95 4.87 3.56
CA PRO A 75 1.07 6.10 2.80
C PRO A 75 2.40 6.15 2.07
N ILE A 76 2.42 6.77 0.90
CA ILE A 76 3.64 7.06 0.14
C ILE A 76 3.90 8.55 0.12
N SER A 77 5.17 8.93 0.28
CA SER A 77 5.61 10.32 0.11
C SER A 77 6.09 10.51 -1.32
N VAL A 78 5.52 11.51 -2.01
CA VAL A 78 5.83 11.83 -3.39
C VAL A 78 6.25 13.29 -3.49
N PHE A 79 7.39 13.55 -4.14
CA PHE A 79 7.81 14.89 -4.45
C PHE A 79 7.28 15.25 -5.84
N VAL A 80 6.39 16.24 -5.92
CA VAL A 80 5.80 16.72 -7.18
C VAL A 80 6.51 17.99 -7.57
N LEU A 81 7.08 18.01 -8.77
CA LEU A 81 7.84 19.11 -9.33
C LEU A 81 7.33 19.45 -10.73
N GLY A 82 7.68 20.64 -11.22
CA GLY A 82 7.33 21.12 -12.53
C GLY A 82 6.08 21.99 -12.54
N GLU A 83 5.34 21.98 -13.67
CA GLU A 83 4.23 22.86 -13.95
C GLU A 83 2.92 22.40 -13.25
N VAL A 84 2.94 22.40 -11.90
CA VAL A 84 1.80 22.19 -11.03
C VAL A 84 1.57 23.45 -10.18
N ASN A 85 0.34 23.67 -9.71
CA ASN A 85 0.01 24.89 -8.96
C ASN A 85 0.81 25.03 -7.67
N ASN A 86 1.06 23.92 -6.94
CA ASN A 86 1.83 23.91 -5.70
C ASN A 86 2.87 22.78 -5.75
N PRO A 87 4.09 23.01 -6.27
CA PRO A 87 5.15 22.03 -6.20
C PRO A 87 5.55 21.75 -4.74
N GLY A 88 5.82 20.48 -4.39
CA GLY A 88 6.18 20.14 -3.02
C GLY A 88 6.15 18.64 -2.71
N LEU A 89 6.34 18.33 -1.42
CA LEU A 89 6.24 16.98 -0.87
C LEU A 89 4.81 16.68 -0.42
N TYR A 90 4.24 15.60 -0.91
CA TYR A 90 2.89 15.16 -0.60
C TYR A 90 2.87 13.75 -0.06
N ASN A 91 2.13 13.55 1.05
CA ASN A 91 1.85 12.21 1.58
C ASN A 91 0.52 11.73 1.01
N LEU A 92 0.59 10.72 0.16
CA LEU A 92 -0.58 10.12 -0.47
C LEU A 92 -0.99 8.87 0.31
N SER A 93 -2.21 8.87 0.80
CA SER A 93 -2.85 7.72 1.45
C SER A 93 -4.18 7.42 0.78
N SER A 94 -4.61 6.17 0.85
CA SER A 94 -5.91 5.75 0.32
C SER A 94 -7.13 6.37 1.03
N ASP A 95 -6.93 6.97 2.20
CA ASP A 95 -8.03 7.50 3.03
C ASP A 95 -8.38 8.97 2.75
N LYS A 96 -7.52 9.73 2.05
CA LYS A 96 -7.70 11.18 1.93
C LYS A 96 -8.65 11.64 0.81
N ASP A 97 -9.01 10.77 -0.10
CA ASP A 97 -9.89 11.17 -1.22
C ASP A 97 -11.39 11.20 -0.87
N LEU A 98 -11.76 10.88 0.39
CA LEU A 98 -13.18 10.81 0.81
C LEU A 98 -13.67 11.97 1.66
N SER A 99 -12.82 12.94 2.03
CA SER A 99 -13.21 14.03 2.93
C SER A 99 -13.37 15.40 2.24
N SER A 100 -13.60 15.45 0.96
CA SER A 100 -14.11 16.67 0.32
C SER A 100 -15.63 16.62 0.33
N GLU A 101 -16.23 17.31 1.28
CA GLU A 101 -17.64 17.61 1.35
C GLU A 101 -18.13 18.31 0.05
N SER A 102 -18.59 17.53 -0.89
CA SER A 102 -19.59 17.99 -1.85
C SER A 102 -20.51 16.83 -2.17
N GLU A 103 -21.72 16.91 -1.64
CA GLU A 103 -22.80 15.91 -1.74
C GLU A 103 -23.30 15.63 -3.17
N LEU A 104 -22.65 16.15 -4.20
CA LEU A 104 -23.19 16.13 -5.56
C LEU A 104 -22.55 15.08 -6.49
N ASN A 105 -21.52 14.36 -6.06
CA ASN A 105 -20.92 13.31 -6.89
C ASN A 105 -20.71 12.00 -6.14
N LYS A 106 -21.82 11.38 -5.71
CA LYS A 106 -21.83 9.96 -5.30
C LYS A 106 -21.72 9.03 -6.52
N ILE A 107 -20.82 9.29 -7.43
CA ILE A 107 -20.30 8.23 -8.26
C ILE A 107 -19.09 7.68 -7.50
N ASN A 108 -19.37 6.76 -6.58
CA ASN A 108 -18.37 5.88 -6.00
C ASN A 108 -17.76 5.04 -7.13
N ILE A 109 -16.88 5.59 -7.90
CA ILE A 109 -15.85 4.82 -8.57
C ILE A 109 -14.88 4.46 -7.44
N GLY A 110 -15.34 3.53 -6.60
CA GLY A 110 -14.60 3.01 -5.46
C GLY A 110 -13.41 2.19 -5.93
N VAL A 111 -12.40 2.86 -6.41
CA VAL A 111 -11.06 2.34 -6.32
C VAL A 111 -10.53 2.83 -4.97
N GLN A 112 -10.87 2.12 -3.90
CA GLN A 112 -10.03 2.11 -2.70
C GLN A 112 -8.67 1.57 -3.17
N GLY A 113 -7.93 2.42 -3.86
CA GLY A 113 -6.78 2.06 -4.66
C GLY A 113 -5.52 2.65 -4.09
N LEU A 114 -4.45 2.03 -4.47
CA LEU A 114 -3.10 2.56 -4.30
C LEU A 114 -3.03 4.01 -4.83
N PRO A 115 -2.22 4.88 -4.19
CA PRO A 115 -1.98 6.22 -4.68
C PRO A 115 -1.60 6.24 -6.16
N THR A 116 -2.20 7.13 -6.92
CA THR A 116 -2.00 7.27 -8.37
C THR A 116 -1.27 8.56 -8.71
N LEU A 117 -0.75 8.68 -9.94
CA LEU A 117 -0.20 9.92 -10.45
C LEU A 117 -1.24 11.06 -10.41
N ILE A 118 -2.50 10.73 -10.70
CA ILE A 118 -3.59 11.71 -10.67
C ILE A 118 -3.84 12.22 -9.24
N SER A 119 -3.77 11.34 -8.23
CA SER A 119 -3.90 11.78 -6.83
C SER A 119 -2.75 12.69 -6.41
N ALA A 120 -1.53 12.44 -6.89
CA ALA A 120 -0.39 13.34 -6.65
C ALA A 120 -0.60 14.72 -7.26
N ILE A 121 -1.03 14.79 -8.53
CA ILE A 121 -1.32 16.06 -9.22
C ILE A 121 -2.47 16.81 -8.54
N LYS A 122 -3.53 16.12 -8.14
CA LYS A 122 -4.64 16.74 -7.39
C LYS A 122 -4.17 17.32 -6.05
N SER A 123 -3.32 16.60 -5.31
CA SER A 123 -2.77 17.10 -4.05
C SER A 123 -1.88 18.33 -4.25
N ALA A 124 -1.23 18.44 -5.40
CA ALA A 124 -0.47 19.63 -5.82
C ALA A 124 -1.35 20.79 -6.35
N GLY A 125 -2.66 20.72 -6.17
CA GLY A 125 -3.61 21.75 -6.63
C GLY A 125 -3.91 21.73 -8.13
N GLY A 126 -3.53 20.66 -8.84
CA GLY A 126 -3.70 20.52 -10.27
C GLY A 126 -2.52 21.05 -11.08
N ILE A 127 -2.70 21.10 -12.39
CA ILE A 127 -1.72 21.52 -13.38
C ILE A 127 -1.87 23.01 -13.73
N THR A 128 -0.80 23.65 -14.20
CA THR A 128 -0.80 25.00 -14.77
C THR A 128 -1.17 24.99 -16.26
N GLN A 129 -1.34 26.18 -16.86
CA GLN A 129 -1.66 26.29 -18.30
C GLN A 129 -0.48 25.87 -19.20
N ASP A 130 0.75 25.93 -18.68
CA ASP A 130 1.98 25.63 -19.41
C ASP A 130 2.39 24.15 -19.30
N THR A 131 1.56 23.32 -18.65
CA THR A 131 1.86 21.91 -18.39
C THR A 131 1.89 21.08 -19.67
N ASN A 132 2.99 20.39 -19.92
CA ASN A 132 3.11 19.40 -20.98
C ASN A 132 2.79 17.98 -20.45
N LEU A 133 1.55 17.56 -20.57
CA LEU A 133 1.11 16.22 -20.12
C LEU A 133 1.68 15.07 -20.97
N LYS A 134 2.33 15.34 -22.09
CA LYS A 134 2.98 14.32 -22.93
C LYS A 134 4.33 13.89 -22.38
N GLU A 135 4.88 14.65 -21.43
CA GLU A 135 6.19 14.39 -20.83
C GLU A 135 6.07 14.37 -19.30
N VAL A 136 5.58 13.27 -18.77
CA VAL A 136 5.57 13.02 -17.32
C VAL A 136 6.70 12.08 -16.97
N GLU A 137 7.64 12.52 -16.13
CA GLU A 137 8.73 11.69 -15.63
C GLU A 137 8.39 11.19 -14.22
N LEU A 138 8.37 9.87 -14.03
CA LEU A 138 8.24 9.24 -12.72
C LEU A 138 9.58 8.64 -12.31
N VAL A 139 10.14 9.14 -11.21
CA VAL A 139 11.39 8.62 -10.65
C VAL A 139 11.07 7.86 -9.37
N ARG A 140 11.43 6.59 -9.30
CA ARG A 140 11.24 5.74 -8.13
C ARG A 140 12.58 5.24 -7.60
N LEU A 141 12.79 5.37 -6.31
CA LEU A 141 13.86 4.69 -5.61
C LEU A 141 13.45 3.24 -5.34
N LEU A 142 14.14 2.28 -5.92
CA LEU A 142 13.94 0.87 -5.63
C LEU A 142 14.96 0.42 -4.59
N PRO A 143 14.57 -0.42 -3.61
CA PRO A 143 15.53 -1.08 -2.75
C PRO A 143 16.43 -1.96 -3.62
N GLY A 144 17.70 -1.59 -3.72
CA GLY A 144 18.68 -2.36 -4.48
C GLY A 144 19.04 -3.65 -3.77
N ASN A 145 19.22 -4.74 -4.51
CA ASN A 145 19.85 -5.97 -4.01
C ASN A 145 21.30 -5.64 -3.65
N ASN A 146 21.58 -5.40 -2.38
CA ASN A 146 22.90 -5.27 -1.76
C ASN A 146 23.90 -4.24 -2.33
N LYS A 147 23.54 -3.39 -3.31
CA LYS A 147 24.43 -2.38 -3.87
C LYS A 147 23.67 -1.10 -4.23
N GLY A 148 23.25 -0.34 -3.21
CA GLY A 148 22.75 1.03 -3.41
C GLY A 148 21.32 1.13 -3.97
N LEU A 149 20.77 2.34 -3.86
CA LEU A 149 19.47 2.70 -4.43
C LEU A 149 19.56 2.77 -5.95
N SER A 150 18.71 2.08 -6.67
CA SER A 150 18.59 2.22 -8.12
C SER A 150 17.44 3.16 -8.48
N LEU A 151 17.66 4.05 -9.44
CA LEU A 151 16.64 4.94 -9.98
C LEU A 151 15.95 4.24 -11.15
N GLN A 152 14.65 4.08 -11.08
CA GLN A 152 13.82 3.69 -12.21
C GLN A 152 13.12 4.93 -12.75
N LYS A 153 13.36 5.24 -14.02
CA LYS A 153 12.66 6.30 -14.75
C LYS A 153 11.64 5.68 -15.69
N ALA A 154 10.41 6.14 -15.61
CA ALA A 154 9.39 5.84 -16.60
C ALA A 154 8.98 7.17 -17.26
N LYS A 155 9.00 7.19 -18.59
CA LYS A 155 8.39 8.26 -19.40
C LYS A 155 7.07 7.74 -19.94
N SER A 156 6.04 8.51 -19.79
CA SER A 156 4.75 8.30 -20.44
C SER A 156 4.73 9.06 -21.76
#